data_7d85b025364d8aafe2b72f82a5869fbb
#
_entry.id   7d85b025364d8aafe2b72f82a5869fbb
#
_cell.length_a   1.000
_cell.length_b   1.000
_cell.length_c   1.000
_cell.angle_alpha   90.00
_cell.angle_beta   90.00
_cell.angle_gamma   90.00
#
_symmetry.space_group_name_H-M   'P 1'
#
loop_
_entity.id
_entity.type
_entity.pdbx_description
1 polymer ?
#
loop_
_entity_poly.entity_id
_entity_poly.type
_entity_poly.pdbx_seq_one_letter_code
_entity_poly.pdbx_strand_id
1 'polypeptide(L)'
;MKFTVVAVGKLKERFWSDACAEYLKRLQPYAKTQVREIADVDPRKAGGVDGARDKEGAVICAELEKLGADTHVVLLAIDGKERSSEGLSKRLDNLMLQGKSNFAFVIGGSDGVSTAVRHRADELLSFGPITLPHNLARVVLLEQLYRTQKISHGEPYHK
;
A
#
# COMPACT_ATOMS: atom_id res chain seq x y z
N MET A 1 10.36 11.90 -4.56
CA MET A 1 9.66 10.79 -3.86
C MET A 1 8.73 10.08 -4.84
N LYS A 2 8.66 8.77 -4.74
CA LYS A 2 7.77 7.94 -5.56
C LYS A 2 7.02 6.96 -4.68
N PHE A 3 5.70 6.88 -4.85
CA PHE A 3 4.84 5.89 -4.23
C PHE A 3 4.32 4.90 -5.26
N THR A 4 4.38 3.63 -4.96
CA THR A 4 3.73 2.57 -5.74
C THR A 4 2.82 1.78 -4.80
N VAL A 5 1.52 1.77 -5.09
CA VAL A 5 0.57 0.92 -4.37
C VAL A 5 0.39 -0.36 -5.19
N VAL A 6 0.74 -1.50 -4.61
CA VAL A 6 0.53 -2.83 -5.20
C VAL A 6 -0.65 -3.45 -4.48
N ALA A 7 -1.77 -3.60 -5.16
CA ALA A 7 -3.02 -3.99 -4.54
C ALA A 7 -3.66 -5.19 -5.25
N VAL A 8 -4.04 -6.20 -4.48
CA VAL A 8 -4.81 -7.34 -5.00
C VAL A 8 -6.26 -6.93 -5.21
N GLY A 9 -6.83 -7.28 -6.35
CA GLY A 9 -8.18 -6.99 -6.74
C GLY A 9 -8.34 -5.71 -7.57
N LYS A 10 -9.44 -5.65 -8.29
CA LYS A 10 -9.85 -4.48 -9.08
C LYS A 10 -10.94 -3.69 -8.35
N LEU A 11 -10.97 -2.38 -8.57
CA LEU A 11 -12.06 -1.53 -8.12
C LEU A 11 -13.22 -1.62 -9.12
N LYS A 12 -14.23 -2.42 -8.80
CA LYS A 12 -15.39 -2.64 -9.69
C LYS A 12 -16.39 -1.50 -9.63
N GLU A 13 -16.63 -0.96 -8.44
CA GLU A 13 -17.56 0.13 -8.22
C GLU A 13 -16.89 1.47 -8.52
N ARG A 14 -17.60 2.31 -9.29
CA ARG A 14 -17.09 3.61 -9.73
C ARG A 14 -16.74 4.55 -8.58
N PHE A 15 -17.51 4.51 -7.48
CA PHE A 15 -17.24 5.37 -6.33
C PHE A 15 -15.89 5.07 -5.66
N TRP A 16 -15.41 3.82 -5.68
CA TRP A 16 -14.07 3.49 -5.19
C TRP A 16 -12.98 4.00 -6.13
N SER A 17 -13.15 3.80 -7.43
CA SER A 17 -12.18 4.28 -8.42
C SER A 17 -12.12 5.80 -8.47
N ASP A 18 -13.26 6.49 -8.35
CA ASP A 18 -13.33 7.95 -8.31
C ASP A 18 -12.65 8.51 -7.05
N ALA A 19 -12.87 7.88 -5.88
CA ALA A 19 -12.21 8.27 -4.64
C ALA A 19 -10.68 8.09 -4.73
N CYS A 20 -10.20 6.96 -5.26
CA CYS A 20 -8.77 6.74 -5.48
C CYS A 20 -8.19 7.76 -6.47
N ALA A 21 -8.89 8.03 -7.58
CA ALA A 21 -8.46 8.99 -8.59
C ALA A 21 -8.30 10.41 -8.01
N GLU A 22 -9.20 10.81 -7.12
CA GLU A 22 -9.11 12.11 -6.44
C GLU A 22 -7.83 12.23 -5.61
N TYR A 23 -7.51 11.23 -4.78
CA TYR A 23 -6.28 11.26 -3.98
C TYR A 23 -5.01 11.12 -4.82
N LEU A 24 -5.03 10.32 -5.88
CA LEU A 24 -3.93 10.25 -6.84
C LEU A 24 -3.66 11.62 -7.48
N LYS A 25 -4.72 12.35 -7.86
CA LYS A 25 -4.61 13.71 -8.39
C LYS A 25 -4.01 14.67 -7.36
N ARG A 26 -4.47 14.64 -6.10
CA ARG A 26 -3.96 15.48 -5.02
C ARG A 26 -2.50 15.18 -4.68
N LEU A 27 -2.03 13.94 -4.87
CA LEU A 27 -0.65 13.55 -4.63
C LEU A 27 0.32 14.03 -5.72
N GLN A 28 -0.14 14.33 -6.94
CA GLN A 28 0.72 14.70 -8.07
C GLN A 28 1.75 15.80 -7.77
N PRO A 29 1.42 16.91 -7.04
CA PRO A 29 2.39 17.95 -6.74
C PRO A 29 3.52 17.50 -5.79
N TYR A 30 3.31 16.43 -5.02
CA TYR A 30 4.21 16.00 -3.94
C TYR A 30 5.04 14.77 -4.29
N ALA A 31 4.42 13.81 -4.97
CA ALA A 31 5.05 12.53 -5.25
C ALA A 31 4.53 11.90 -6.53
N LYS A 32 5.41 11.28 -7.29
CA LYS A 32 5.00 10.44 -8.42
C LYS A 32 4.34 9.18 -7.86
N THR A 33 3.01 9.10 -7.97
CA THR A 33 2.22 8.01 -7.39
C THR A 33 1.56 7.17 -8.47
N GLN A 34 1.65 5.85 -8.35
CA GLN A 34 1.01 4.88 -9.25
C GLN A 34 0.38 3.74 -8.46
N VAL A 35 -0.65 3.13 -9.04
CA VAL A 35 -1.26 1.90 -8.52
C VAL A 35 -1.02 0.77 -9.52
N ARG A 36 -0.59 -0.38 -9.01
CA ARG A 36 -0.46 -1.64 -9.76
C ARG A 36 -1.44 -2.64 -9.17
N GLU A 37 -2.44 -2.99 -9.95
CA GLU A 37 -3.44 -3.97 -9.55
C GLU A 37 -2.97 -5.38 -9.90
N ILE A 38 -3.11 -6.27 -8.92
CA ILE A 38 -2.83 -7.70 -9.05
C ILE A 38 -4.18 -8.42 -9.13
N ALA A 39 -4.35 -9.28 -10.11
CA ALA A 39 -5.56 -10.07 -10.21
C ALA A 39 -5.72 -10.97 -8.98
N ASP A 40 -6.89 -10.93 -8.35
CA ASP A 40 -7.24 -11.89 -7.31
C ASP A 40 -7.36 -13.30 -7.88
N VAL A 41 -6.94 -14.28 -7.10
CA VAL A 41 -6.97 -15.69 -7.48
C VAL A 41 -8.10 -16.40 -6.75
N ASP A 42 -8.98 -17.08 -7.49
CA ASP A 42 -10.04 -17.88 -6.90
C ASP A 42 -9.44 -19.11 -6.19
N PRO A 43 -9.63 -19.27 -4.86
CA PRO A 43 -9.13 -20.41 -4.11
C PRO A 43 -9.55 -21.76 -4.67
N ARG A 44 -10.75 -21.85 -5.27
CA ARG A 44 -11.26 -23.10 -5.88
C ARG A 44 -10.43 -23.55 -7.08
N LYS A 45 -9.74 -22.61 -7.76
CA LYS A 45 -8.88 -22.88 -8.92
C LYS A 45 -7.40 -23.01 -8.56
N ALA A 46 -7.05 -22.83 -7.31
CA ALA A 46 -5.66 -22.73 -6.84
C ALA A 46 -5.29 -23.76 -5.77
N GLY A 47 -6.16 -24.75 -5.54
CA GLY A 47 -5.92 -25.75 -4.49
C GLY A 47 -6.21 -25.23 -3.07
N GLY A 48 -7.08 -24.23 -2.93
CA GLY A 48 -7.49 -23.65 -1.65
C GLY A 48 -6.95 -22.24 -1.41
N VAL A 49 -7.21 -21.73 -0.21
CA VAL A 49 -6.81 -20.37 0.22
C VAL A 49 -5.30 -20.19 0.19
N ASP A 50 -4.52 -21.16 0.67
CA ASP A 50 -3.06 -21.09 0.68
C ASP A 50 -2.48 -21.05 -0.73
N GLY A 51 -3.01 -21.89 -1.64
CA GLY A 51 -2.59 -21.88 -3.04
C GLY A 51 -2.92 -20.57 -3.75
N ALA A 52 -4.07 -19.96 -3.46
CA ALA A 52 -4.44 -18.64 -3.98
C ALA A 52 -3.49 -17.55 -3.48
N ARG A 53 -3.22 -17.52 -2.18
CA ARG A 53 -2.26 -16.57 -1.58
C ARG A 53 -0.86 -16.71 -2.16
N ASP A 54 -0.39 -17.92 -2.39
CA ASP A 54 0.94 -18.17 -2.95
C ASP A 54 1.03 -17.69 -4.40
N LYS A 55 0.00 -17.91 -5.21
CA LYS A 55 -0.06 -17.42 -6.59
C LYS A 55 -0.11 -15.88 -6.65
N GLU A 56 -0.97 -15.26 -5.86
CA GLU A 56 -1.02 -13.81 -5.73
C GLU A 56 0.32 -13.27 -5.24
N GLY A 57 0.91 -13.90 -4.23
CA GLY A 57 2.19 -13.54 -3.64
C GLY A 57 3.35 -13.58 -4.62
N ALA A 58 3.39 -14.58 -5.50
CA ALA A 58 4.41 -14.67 -6.55
C ALA A 58 4.33 -13.48 -7.52
N VAL A 59 3.11 -13.08 -7.90
CA VAL A 59 2.90 -11.90 -8.77
C VAL A 59 3.27 -10.61 -8.04
N ILE A 60 2.88 -10.46 -6.77
CA ILE A 60 3.26 -9.31 -5.94
C ILE A 60 4.78 -9.19 -5.86
N CYS A 61 5.49 -10.27 -5.52
CA CYS A 61 6.96 -10.26 -5.43
C CYS A 61 7.60 -9.89 -6.77
N ALA A 62 7.11 -10.43 -7.88
CA ALA A 62 7.60 -10.08 -9.21
C ALA A 62 7.39 -8.58 -9.55
N GLU A 63 6.25 -8.00 -9.15
CA GLU A 63 6.03 -6.56 -9.33
C GLU A 63 6.94 -5.71 -8.42
N LEU A 64 7.20 -6.15 -7.20
CA LEU A 64 8.12 -5.46 -6.29
C LEU A 64 9.58 -5.50 -6.82
N GLU A 65 10.02 -6.62 -7.40
CA GLU A 65 11.34 -6.73 -8.02
C GLU A 65 11.55 -5.71 -9.15
N LYS A 66 10.52 -5.47 -9.97
CA LYS A 66 10.56 -4.45 -11.04
C LYS A 66 10.73 -3.01 -10.54
N LEU A 67 10.46 -2.76 -9.26
CA LEU A 67 10.62 -1.44 -8.65
C LEU A 67 12.06 -1.14 -8.23
N GLY A 68 12.91 -2.16 -8.19
CA GLY A 68 14.31 -2.06 -7.80
C GLY A 68 14.56 -2.38 -6.32
N ALA A 69 15.79 -2.82 -6.03
CA ALA A 69 16.22 -3.26 -4.71
C ALA A 69 16.17 -2.15 -3.64
N ASP A 70 16.30 -0.88 -4.05
CA ASP A 70 16.29 0.26 -3.13
C ASP A 70 14.88 0.66 -2.68
N THR A 71 13.84 0.04 -3.23
CA THR A 71 12.46 0.31 -2.87
C THR A 71 12.17 -0.18 -1.45
N HIS A 72 11.74 0.74 -0.58
CA HIS A 72 11.27 0.41 0.75
C HIS A 72 9.82 -0.11 0.70
N VAL A 73 9.62 -1.35 1.11
CA VAL A 73 8.34 -2.05 1.01
C VAL A 73 7.61 -2.05 2.34
N VAL A 74 6.41 -1.50 2.35
CA VAL A 74 5.49 -1.47 3.49
C VAL A 74 4.30 -2.36 3.18
N LEU A 75 4.10 -3.40 3.98
CA LEU A 75 2.93 -4.26 3.87
C LEU A 75 1.84 -3.80 4.84
N LEU A 76 0.63 -3.56 4.33
CA LEU A 76 -0.54 -3.36 5.17
C LEU A 76 -0.94 -4.69 5.81
N ALA A 77 -0.88 -4.75 7.13
CA ALA A 77 -1.22 -5.95 7.90
C ALA A 77 -1.83 -5.55 9.25
N ILE A 78 -2.85 -6.28 9.69
CA ILE A 78 -3.54 -5.98 10.95
C ILE A 78 -2.63 -6.10 12.18
N ASP A 79 -1.64 -6.99 12.10
CA ASP A 79 -0.60 -7.20 13.11
C ASP A 79 0.64 -6.31 12.91
N GLY A 80 0.56 -5.33 12.01
CA GLY A 80 1.62 -4.36 11.78
C GLY A 80 1.70 -3.29 12.85
N LYS A 81 2.68 -2.40 12.71
CA LYS A 81 2.85 -1.26 13.61
C LYS A 81 1.78 -0.20 13.33
N GLU A 82 1.02 0.15 14.35
CA GLU A 82 0.12 1.29 14.30
C GLU A 82 0.90 2.60 14.34
N ARG A 83 0.48 3.57 13.52
CA ARG A 83 1.05 4.92 13.50
C ARG A 83 -0.05 5.96 13.39
N SER A 84 0.11 7.08 14.06
CA SER A 84 -0.69 8.27 13.75
C SER A 84 -0.29 8.82 12.37
N SER A 85 -1.09 9.72 11.81
CA SER A 85 -0.77 10.38 10.54
C SER A 85 0.55 11.13 10.61
N GLU A 86 0.82 11.82 11.72
CA GLU A 86 2.08 12.51 11.99
C GLU A 86 3.23 11.50 12.14
N GLY A 87 2.98 10.38 12.82
CA GLY A 87 3.96 9.32 12.99
C GLY A 87 4.35 8.66 11.65
N LEU A 88 3.39 8.49 10.75
CA LEU A 88 3.64 7.99 9.40
C LEU A 88 4.42 9.03 8.57
N SER A 89 4.03 10.31 8.62
CA SER A 89 4.75 11.40 7.96
C SER A 89 6.21 11.45 8.38
N LYS A 90 6.46 11.50 9.70
CA LYS A 90 7.82 11.51 10.27
C LYS A 90 8.61 10.26 9.87
N ARG A 91 7.97 9.10 9.77
CA ARG A 91 8.64 7.86 9.32
C ARG A 91 9.11 7.98 7.88
N LEU A 92 8.26 8.46 6.97
CA LEU A 92 8.61 8.66 5.57
C LEU A 92 9.74 9.70 5.43
N ASP A 93 9.67 10.82 6.14
CA ASP A 93 10.70 11.84 6.13
C ASP A 93 12.05 11.29 6.61
N ASN A 94 12.07 10.50 7.68
CA ASN A 94 13.29 9.87 8.19
C ASN A 94 13.88 8.88 7.17
N LEU A 95 13.05 8.10 6.47
CA LEU A 95 13.51 7.20 5.42
C LEU A 95 14.09 7.99 4.23
N MET A 96 13.48 9.12 3.88
CA MET A 96 14.02 10.04 2.86
C MET A 96 15.40 10.56 3.25
N LEU A 97 15.60 10.98 4.50
CA LEU A 97 16.89 11.42 5.01
C LEU A 97 17.95 10.31 4.97
N GLN A 98 17.53 9.05 5.04
CA GLN A 98 18.39 7.86 4.88
C GLN A 98 18.62 7.48 3.40
N GLY A 99 18.16 8.30 2.45
CA GLY A 99 18.35 8.09 1.01
C GLY A 99 17.27 7.23 0.34
N LYS A 100 16.21 6.83 1.06
CA LYS A 100 15.09 6.10 0.45
C LYS A 100 14.15 7.08 -0.24
N SER A 101 13.95 6.94 -1.54
CA SER A 101 13.05 7.80 -2.32
C SER A 101 11.91 7.04 -3.01
N ASN A 102 11.99 5.72 -3.03
CA ASN A 102 11.00 4.82 -3.62
C ASN A 102 10.32 4.01 -2.53
N PHE A 103 9.00 4.09 -2.46
CA PHE A 103 8.18 3.38 -1.48
C PHE A 103 7.14 2.54 -2.19
N ALA A 104 7.01 1.28 -1.81
CA ALA A 104 5.94 0.40 -2.26
C ALA A 104 5.03 0.05 -1.08
N PHE A 105 3.74 0.23 -1.24
CA PHE A 105 2.73 -0.15 -0.26
C PHE A 105 1.94 -1.33 -0.82
N VAL A 106 1.90 -2.44 -0.08
CA VAL A 106 1.23 -3.66 -0.51
C VAL A 106 -0.07 -3.82 0.26
N ILE A 107 -1.16 -4.01 -0.48
CA ILE A 107 -2.49 -4.36 0.04
C ILE A 107 -2.83 -5.75 -0.47
N GLY A 108 -2.91 -6.72 0.44
CA GLY A 108 -3.29 -8.08 0.12
C GLY A 108 -4.78 -8.24 -0.22
N GLY A 109 -5.14 -9.43 -0.69
CA GLY A 109 -6.53 -9.82 -0.88
C GLY A 109 -7.25 -10.16 0.43
N SER A 110 -8.49 -10.60 0.33
CA SER A 110 -9.35 -10.91 1.49
C SER A 110 -8.80 -12.01 2.40
N ASP A 111 -7.98 -12.90 1.88
CA ASP A 111 -7.36 -14.01 2.62
C ASP A 111 -5.93 -13.70 3.11
N GLY A 112 -5.51 -12.43 3.03
CA GLY A 112 -4.19 -12.00 3.43
C GLY A 112 -3.12 -12.18 2.35
N VAL A 113 -1.85 -12.27 2.76
CA VAL A 113 -0.70 -12.39 1.87
C VAL A 113 0.13 -13.62 2.18
N SER A 114 0.91 -14.08 1.21
CA SER A 114 1.84 -15.21 1.39
C SER A 114 3.01 -14.84 2.30
N THR A 115 3.67 -15.87 2.84
CA THR A 115 4.90 -15.72 3.63
C THR A 115 6.00 -15.01 2.84
N ALA A 116 6.11 -15.28 1.54
CA ALA A 116 7.10 -14.63 0.67
C ALA A 116 6.92 -13.12 0.61
N VAL A 117 5.67 -12.62 0.51
CA VAL A 117 5.37 -11.19 0.53
C VAL A 117 5.73 -10.58 1.89
N ARG A 118 5.40 -11.27 3.00
CA ARG A 118 5.77 -10.81 4.34
C ARG A 118 7.28 -10.72 4.53
N HIS A 119 8.04 -11.68 4.03
CA HIS A 119 9.52 -11.65 4.09
C HIS A 119 10.13 -10.54 3.23
N ARG A 120 9.49 -10.20 2.09
CA ARG A 120 9.96 -9.10 1.24
C ARG A 120 9.69 -7.72 1.85
N ALA A 121 8.70 -7.61 2.72
CA ALA A 121 8.36 -6.34 3.35
C ALA A 121 9.46 -5.88 4.33
N ASP A 122 9.84 -4.61 4.22
CA ASP A 122 10.79 -3.98 5.16
C ASP A 122 10.09 -3.57 6.46
N GLU A 123 8.79 -3.26 6.40
CA GLU A 123 7.97 -3.03 7.58
C GLU A 123 6.49 -3.37 7.33
N LEU A 124 5.77 -3.64 8.42
CA LEU A 124 4.33 -3.87 8.42
C LEU A 124 3.64 -2.67 9.04
N LEU A 125 2.60 -2.14 8.38
CA LEU A 125 1.80 -1.01 8.83
C LEU A 125 0.37 -1.49 9.11
N SER A 126 -0.18 -1.11 10.27
CA SER A 126 -1.56 -1.39 10.64
C SER A 126 -2.40 -0.11 10.72
N PHE A 127 -3.63 -0.18 10.25
CA PHE A 127 -4.65 0.86 10.48
C PHE A 127 -5.46 0.63 11.77
N GLY A 128 -4.92 -0.19 12.68
CA GLY A 128 -5.58 -0.58 13.91
C GLY A 128 -6.22 -1.97 13.82
N PRO A 129 -6.91 -2.40 14.88
CA PRO A 129 -7.46 -3.76 14.99
C PRO A 129 -8.76 -3.98 14.22
N ILE A 130 -9.19 -3.02 13.42
CA ILE A 130 -10.38 -3.14 12.56
C ILE A 130 -10.03 -3.78 11.22
N THR A 131 -10.96 -4.54 10.67
CA THR A 131 -10.84 -5.10 9.32
C THR A 131 -11.50 -4.17 8.32
N LEU A 132 -10.75 -3.76 7.29
CA LEU A 132 -11.27 -2.98 6.18
C LEU A 132 -11.35 -3.84 4.91
N PRO A 133 -12.41 -3.72 4.10
CA PRO A 133 -12.38 -4.31 2.76
C PRO A 133 -11.23 -3.70 1.95
N HIS A 134 -10.60 -4.48 1.08
CA HIS A 134 -9.38 -4.08 0.36
C HIS A 134 -9.55 -2.80 -0.49
N ASN A 135 -10.73 -2.58 -1.05
CA ASN A 135 -11.04 -1.35 -1.81
C ASN A 135 -11.07 -0.10 -0.90
N LEU A 136 -11.68 -0.19 0.29
CA LEU A 136 -11.67 0.89 1.26
C LEU A 136 -10.25 1.12 1.83
N ALA A 137 -9.52 0.05 2.13
CA ALA A 137 -8.12 0.16 2.58
C ALA A 137 -7.24 0.91 1.58
N ARG A 138 -7.46 0.73 0.27
CA ARG A 138 -6.78 1.47 -0.78
C ARG A 138 -7.07 2.97 -0.72
N VAL A 139 -8.34 3.36 -0.55
CA VAL A 139 -8.74 4.77 -0.40
C VAL A 139 -8.10 5.38 0.85
N VAL A 140 -8.19 4.67 1.99
CA VAL A 140 -7.59 5.12 3.26
C VAL A 140 -6.07 5.30 3.12
N LEU A 141 -5.38 4.36 2.48
CA LEU A 141 -3.94 4.47 2.24
C LEU A 141 -3.60 5.69 1.40
N LEU A 142 -4.26 5.89 0.26
CA LEU A 142 -3.99 7.04 -0.62
C LEU A 142 -4.29 8.37 0.08
N GLU A 143 -5.36 8.45 0.87
CA GLU A 143 -5.66 9.61 1.71
C GLU A 143 -4.54 9.86 2.72
N GLN A 144 -4.09 8.83 3.43
CA GLN A 144 -3.02 8.96 4.41
C GLN A 144 -1.68 9.36 3.76
N LEU A 145 -1.35 8.83 2.59
CA LEU A 145 -0.16 9.26 1.84
C LEU A 145 -0.24 10.75 1.47
N TYR A 146 -1.40 11.22 1.01
CA TYR A 146 -1.62 12.65 0.77
C TYR A 146 -1.48 13.46 2.06
N ARG A 147 -2.11 13.04 3.16
CA ARG A 147 -2.05 13.69 4.47
C ARG A 147 -0.62 13.79 4.98
N THR A 148 0.19 12.73 4.83
CA THR A 148 1.61 12.78 5.23
C THR A 148 2.39 13.85 4.48
N GLN A 149 2.10 14.07 3.20
CA GLN A 149 2.74 15.13 2.43
C GLN A 149 2.33 16.51 2.89
N LYS A 150 1.05 16.70 3.21
CA LYS A 150 0.56 17.98 3.77
C LYS A 150 1.22 18.31 5.11
N ILE A 151 1.38 17.30 5.99
CA ILE A 151 2.07 17.43 7.26
C ILE A 151 3.55 17.78 7.05
N SER A 152 4.24 17.02 6.20
CA SER A 152 5.68 17.21 5.92
C SER A 152 6.00 18.61 5.35
N HIS A 153 5.08 19.17 4.54
CA HIS A 153 5.23 20.50 3.97
C HIS A 153 4.66 21.62 4.85
N GLY A 154 4.16 21.32 6.03
CA GLY A 154 3.55 22.32 6.93
C GLY A 154 2.30 22.98 6.35
N GLU A 155 1.60 22.32 5.45
CA GLU A 155 0.41 22.85 4.78
C GLU A 155 -0.89 22.51 5.52
N PRO A 156 -1.91 23.40 5.49
CA PRO A 156 -3.17 23.17 6.20
C PRO A 156 -4.00 22.07 5.53
N TYR A 157 -4.15 20.97 6.19
CA TYR A 157 -5.06 19.83 5.87
C TYR A 157 -5.30 19.00 7.12
N HIS A 158 -4.24 18.69 7.84
CA HIS A 158 -4.29 17.99 9.12
C HIS A 158 -4.62 18.98 10.23
N LYS A 159 -5.66 18.67 11.02
CA LYS A 159 -6.13 19.52 12.13
C LYS A 159 -5.95 18.80 13.44
#